data_43ad4010accd3086a95be73cd5de3339
#
_entry.id   43ad4010accd3086a95be73cd5de3339
#
_cell.length_a   1.000
_cell.length_b   1.000
_cell.length_c   1.000
_cell.angle_alpha   90.00
_cell.angle_beta   90.00
_cell.angle_gamma   90.00
#
_symmetry.space_group_name_H-M   'P 1'
#
loop_
_entity.id
_entity.type
_entity.pdbx_description
1 polymer ?
#
loop_
_entity_poly.entity_id
_entity_poly.type
_entity_poly.pdbx_seq_one_letter_code
_entity_poly.pdbx_strand_id
1 'polypeptide(L)'
;MKKIAAILLTMVLLATGLVGCGSDDSQEGTKGTITMGAKGFSENLIVAELYALALEDAGYTVDRQYTLNTNVLHEALVAGEIDIYPEYTGTSYLNILGLETEFDRETVYNTVKEQYAEQFDVAVLAES
;
A
#
# COMPACT_ATOMS: atom_id res chain seq x y z
N MET A 1 59.65 24.10 -16.71
CA MET A 1 58.58 25.12 -16.67
C MET A 1 57.30 24.68 -17.35
N LYS A 2 57.34 24.05 -18.52
CA LYS A 2 56.11 23.62 -19.21
C LYS A 2 55.30 22.52 -18.46
N LYS A 3 55.94 21.64 -17.69
CA LYS A 3 55.27 20.58 -16.91
C LYS A 3 54.57 21.07 -15.64
N ILE A 4 55.05 22.16 -15.05
CA ILE A 4 54.45 22.77 -13.85
C ILE A 4 53.20 23.55 -14.22
N ALA A 5 53.20 24.20 -15.39
CA ALA A 5 52.00 24.90 -15.91
C ALA A 5 50.84 23.94 -16.22
N ALA A 6 51.13 22.72 -16.71
CA ALA A 6 50.11 21.72 -16.97
C ALA A 6 49.48 21.16 -15.69
N ILE A 7 50.26 21.00 -14.61
CA ILE A 7 49.75 20.50 -13.31
C ILE A 7 48.89 21.55 -12.62
N LEU A 8 49.26 22.84 -12.72
CA LEU A 8 48.45 23.94 -12.17
C LEU A 8 47.11 24.12 -12.92
N LEU A 9 47.11 23.91 -14.24
CA LEU A 9 45.90 24.02 -15.04
C LEU A 9 44.91 22.87 -14.75
N THR A 10 45.41 21.64 -14.50
CA THR A 10 44.56 20.52 -14.11
C THR A 10 43.99 20.68 -12.70
N MET A 11 44.70 21.30 -11.79
CA MET A 11 44.23 21.52 -10.41
C MET A 11 43.14 22.60 -10.32
N VAL A 12 43.15 23.58 -11.22
CA VAL A 12 42.11 24.63 -11.29
C VAL A 12 40.81 24.08 -11.89
N LEU A 13 40.88 23.11 -12.81
CA LEU A 13 39.67 22.47 -13.36
C LEU A 13 38.96 21.50 -12.38
N LEU A 14 39.67 20.95 -11.38
CA LEU A 14 39.04 20.12 -10.35
C LEU A 14 38.34 20.93 -9.23
N ALA A 15 38.65 22.22 -9.10
CA ALA A 15 38.07 23.06 -8.05
C ALA A 15 36.74 23.71 -8.43
N THR A 16 36.32 23.65 -9.70
CA THR A 16 35.06 24.25 -10.17
C THR A 16 33.89 23.25 -10.22
N GLY A 17 34.10 22.00 -9.83
CA GLY A 17 33.07 20.93 -9.87
C GLY A 17 32.23 20.76 -8.60
N LEU A 18 32.38 21.60 -7.57
CA LEU A 18 31.72 21.45 -6.26
C LEU A 18 30.76 22.59 -5.90
N VAL A 19 30.26 23.33 -6.89
CA VAL A 19 29.08 24.17 -6.71
C VAL A 19 27.89 23.42 -7.30
N GLY A 20 27.56 22.30 -6.70
CA GLY A 20 26.23 21.69 -6.82
C GLY A 20 25.25 22.59 -6.09
N CYS A 21 24.41 23.32 -6.82
CA CYS A 21 23.23 23.95 -6.28
C CYS A 21 22.45 22.89 -5.49
N GLY A 22 22.44 23.02 -4.18
CA GLY A 22 21.42 22.47 -3.34
C GLY A 22 20.11 23.18 -3.68
N SER A 23 19.37 22.65 -4.65
CA SER A 23 17.94 22.80 -4.68
C SER A 23 17.45 21.95 -3.51
N ASP A 24 17.04 22.57 -2.42
CA ASP A 24 16.10 22.01 -1.47
C ASP A 24 14.76 21.84 -2.20
N ASP A 25 14.71 20.90 -3.13
CA ASP A 25 13.49 20.14 -3.40
C ASP A 25 13.44 19.08 -2.31
N SER A 26 12.82 19.43 -1.20
CA SER A 26 12.21 18.45 -0.31
C SER A 26 11.07 17.76 -1.08
N GLN A 27 11.44 16.90 -2.01
CA GLN A 27 10.61 15.76 -2.33
C GLN A 27 10.60 14.92 -1.05
N GLU A 28 9.58 15.11 -0.21
CA GLU A 28 9.18 14.10 0.75
C GLU A 28 8.99 12.83 -0.08
N GLY A 29 9.98 11.93 -0.02
CA GLY A 29 9.92 10.65 -0.69
C GLY A 29 8.66 9.95 -0.19
N THR A 30 7.84 9.43 -1.10
CA THR A 30 6.66 8.66 -0.72
C THR A 30 7.05 7.54 0.23
N LYS A 31 6.22 7.24 1.24
CA LYS A 31 6.44 6.14 2.21
C LYS A 31 6.42 4.76 1.57
N GLY A 32 6.09 4.69 0.29
CA GLY A 32 5.97 3.47 -0.50
C GLY A 32 4.66 3.46 -1.28
N THR A 33 4.44 2.39 -2.04
CA THR A 33 3.21 2.17 -2.80
C THR A 33 2.36 1.12 -2.10
N ILE A 34 1.06 1.36 -1.99
CA ILE A 34 0.05 0.43 -1.49
C ILE A 34 -0.91 0.12 -2.62
N THR A 35 -1.10 -1.15 -2.94
CA THR A 35 -2.07 -1.60 -3.93
C THR A 35 -3.42 -1.86 -3.24
N MET A 36 -4.41 -1.00 -3.55
CA MET A 36 -5.76 -1.05 -2.99
C MET A 36 -6.69 -1.81 -3.90
N GLY A 37 -7.29 -2.90 -3.41
CA GLY A 37 -8.36 -3.63 -4.09
C GLY A 37 -9.75 -3.09 -3.75
N ALA A 38 -10.73 -3.30 -4.63
CA ALA A 38 -12.13 -3.03 -4.34
C ALA A 38 -13.08 -3.88 -5.17
N LYS A 39 -14.25 -4.21 -4.59
CA LYS A 39 -15.36 -4.85 -5.29
C LYS A 39 -16.08 -3.86 -6.20
N GLY A 40 -16.68 -4.34 -7.29
CA GLY A 40 -17.27 -3.52 -8.35
C GLY A 40 -18.63 -2.90 -8.05
N PHE A 41 -19.05 -2.73 -6.79
CA PHE A 41 -20.30 -2.06 -6.42
C PHE A 41 -20.05 -0.75 -5.66
N SER A 42 -20.96 0.19 -5.83
CA SER A 42 -20.76 1.61 -5.51
C SER A 42 -20.30 1.87 -4.07
N GLU A 43 -20.88 1.20 -3.08
CA GLU A 43 -20.52 1.43 -1.68
C GLU A 43 -19.07 0.99 -1.40
N ASN A 44 -18.67 -0.20 -1.83
CA ASN A 44 -17.31 -0.69 -1.61
C ASN A 44 -16.26 0.17 -2.34
N LEU A 45 -16.58 0.66 -3.55
CA LEU A 45 -15.73 1.60 -4.29
C LEU A 45 -15.55 2.93 -3.55
N ILE A 46 -16.62 3.45 -2.94
CA ILE A 46 -16.55 4.68 -2.14
C ILE A 46 -15.68 4.47 -0.90
N VAL A 47 -15.86 3.37 -0.19
CA VAL A 47 -15.06 3.05 1.01
C VAL A 47 -13.59 2.86 0.63
N ALA A 48 -13.29 2.13 -0.44
CA ALA A 48 -11.93 1.96 -0.92
C ALA A 48 -11.28 3.29 -1.29
N GLU A 49 -12.02 4.19 -1.98
CA GLU A 49 -11.49 5.51 -2.34
C GLU A 49 -11.25 6.39 -1.10
N LEU A 50 -12.09 6.33 -0.07
CA LEU A 50 -11.86 7.05 1.19
C LEU A 50 -10.57 6.56 1.87
N TYR A 51 -10.32 5.27 1.92
CA TYR A 51 -9.07 4.73 2.45
C TYR A 51 -7.87 5.10 1.58
N ALA A 52 -8.02 5.04 0.25
CA ALA A 52 -6.94 5.43 -0.68
C ALA A 52 -6.53 6.88 -0.46
N LEU A 53 -7.49 7.81 -0.38
CA LEU A 53 -7.22 9.23 -0.11
C LEU A 53 -6.57 9.45 1.27
N ALA A 54 -7.00 8.72 2.29
CA ALA A 54 -6.38 8.81 3.62
C ALA A 54 -4.93 8.30 3.63
N LEU A 55 -4.62 7.26 2.85
CA LEU A 55 -3.27 6.74 2.69
C LEU A 55 -2.38 7.73 1.90
N GLU A 56 -2.94 8.36 0.86
CA GLU A 56 -2.24 9.41 0.09
C GLU A 56 -1.94 10.63 0.97
N ASP A 57 -2.89 11.06 1.79
CA ASP A 57 -2.69 12.14 2.78
C ASP A 57 -1.61 11.76 3.82
N ALA A 58 -1.51 10.49 4.15
CA ALA A 58 -0.45 9.97 5.02
C ALA A 58 0.92 9.82 4.32
N GLY A 59 1.04 10.12 3.03
CA GLY A 59 2.29 10.14 2.27
C GLY A 59 2.61 8.85 1.51
N TYR A 60 1.65 7.96 1.30
CA TYR A 60 1.80 6.79 0.43
C TYR A 60 1.39 7.11 -1.00
N THR A 61 1.88 6.34 -1.96
CA THR A 61 1.30 6.24 -3.30
C THR A 61 0.28 5.11 -3.28
N VAL A 62 -0.93 5.30 -3.84
CA VAL A 62 -1.95 4.25 -3.90
C VAL A 62 -2.22 3.83 -5.34
N ASP A 63 -1.96 2.56 -5.64
CA ASP A 63 -2.37 1.91 -6.90
C ASP A 63 -3.74 1.27 -6.71
N ARG A 64 -4.72 1.65 -7.53
CA ARG A 64 -6.13 1.29 -7.39
C ARG A 64 -6.50 0.14 -8.33
N GLN A 65 -6.73 -1.04 -7.77
CA GLN A 65 -7.13 -2.28 -8.46
C GLN A 65 -8.62 -2.57 -8.20
N TYR A 66 -9.50 -1.73 -8.75
CA TYR A 66 -10.94 -1.81 -8.48
C TYR A 66 -11.66 -2.75 -9.47
N THR A 67 -12.91 -3.13 -9.12
CA THR A 67 -13.80 -3.97 -9.93
C THR A 67 -13.57 -5.49 -9.87
N LEU A 68 -12.86 -5.98 -8.89
CA LEU A 68 -12.67 -7.41 -8.67
C LEU A 68 -13.84 -8.02 -7.89
N ASN A 69 -14.08 -9.32 -8.03
CA ASN A 69 -15.03 -10.03 -7.18
C ASN A 69 -14.37 -10.51 -5.87
N THR A 70 -15.18 -10.91 -4.89
CA THR A 70 -14.72 -11.28 -3.54
C THR A 70 -13.61 -12.33 -3.55
N ASN A 71 -13.79 -13.42 -4.29
CA ASN A 71 -12.82 -14.53 -4.27
C ASN A 71 -11.50 -14.09 -4.93
N VAL A 72 -11.57 -13.36 -6.05
CA VAL A 72 -10.39 -12.83 -6.72
C VAL A 72 -9.64 -11.84 -5.83
N LEU A 73 -10.34 -10.97 -5.10
CA LEU A 73 -9.72 -10.04 -4.14
C LEU A 73 -9.01 -10.77 -3.00
N HIS A 74 -9.67 -11.77 -2.43
CA HIS A 74 -9.08 -12.57 -1.35
C HIS A 74 -7.83 -13.33 -1.84
N GLU A 75 -7.91 -13.99 -2.99
CA GLU A 75 -6.78 -14.69 -3.59
C GLU A 75 -5.62 -13.73 -3.91
N ALA A 76 -5.92 -12.55 -4.47
CA ALA A 76 -4.92 -11.53 -4.78
C ALA A 76 -4.24 -10.97 -3.51
N LEU A 77 -5.01 -10.80 -2.41
CA LEU A 77 -4.44 -10.39 -1.12
C LEU A 77 -3.50 -11.47 -0.56
N VAL A 78 -3.93 -12.72 -0.53
CA VAL A 78 -3.11 -13.85 -0.04
C VAL A 78 -1.87 -14.06 -0.91
N ALA A 79 -1.97 -13.80 -2.21
CA ALA A 79 -0.83 -13.87 -3.14
C ALA A 79 0.10 -12.64 -3.05
N GLY A 80 -0.27 -11.58 -2.31
CA GLY A 80 0.49 -10.34 -2.23
C GLY A 80 0.42 -9.48 -3.50
N GLU A 81 -0.59 -9.69 -4.35
CA GLU A 81 -0.83 -8.87 -5.55
C GLU A 81 -1.55 -7.55 -5.20
N ILE A 82 -2.32 -7.54 -4.11
CA ILE A 82 -2.86 -6.35 -3.47
C ILE A 82 -2.48 -6.35 -1.99
N ASP A 83 -2.43 -5.16 -1.38
CA ASP A 83 -2.02 -5.00 0.02
C ASP A 83 -3.22 -4.86 0.97
N ILE A 84 -4.32 -4.29 0.49
CA ILE A 84 -5.52 -4.00 1.31
C ILE A 84 -6.78 -3.90 0.44
N TYR A 85 -7.91 -4.28 0.99
CA TYR A 85 -9.23 -3.98 0.42
C TYR A 85 -10.31 -3.95 1.51
N PRO A 86 -11.42 -3.18 1.32
CA PRO A 86 -12.57 -3.19 2.22
C PRO A 86 -13.35 -4.49 2.07
N GLU A 87 -13.57 -5.19 3.16
CA GLU A 87 -14.33 -6.44 3.20
C GLU A 87 -15.44 -6.36 4.25
N TYR A 88 -16.42 -7.24 4.11
CA TYR A 88 -17.52 -7.40 5.05
C TYR A 88 -17.33 -8.70 5.83
N THR A 89 -17.37 -8.62 7.15
CA THR A 89 -17.14 -9.78 8.03
C THR A 89 -18.06 -10.95 7.73
N GLY A 90 -19.34 -10.68 7.42
CA GLY A 90 -20.29 -11.70 7.00
C GLY A 90 -19.90 -12.42 5.70
N THR A 91 -19.34 -11.68 4.73
CA THR A 91 -18.84 -12.28 3.47
C THR A 91 -17.62 -13.15 3.74
N SER A 92 -16.68 -12.66 4.54
CA SER A 92 -15.49 -13.42 4.95
C SER A 92 -15.88 -14.70 5.68
N TYR A 93 -16.81 -14.59 6.62
CA TYR A 93 -17.26 -15.70 7.44
C TYR A 93 -17.96 -16.81 6.62
N LEU A 94 -18.91 -16.42 5.78
CA LEU A 94 -19.74 -17.38 5.02
C LEU A 94 -19.06 -17.86 3.74
N ASN A 95 -18.45 -16.96 2.96
CA ASN A 95 -18.01 -17.28 1.60
C ASN A 95 -16.53 -17.67 1.52
N ILE A 96 -15.67 -17.08 2.35
CA ILE A 96 -14.23 -17.39 2.34
C ILE A 96 -13.94 -18.52 3.32
N LEU A 97 -14.40 -18.40 4.57
CA LEU A 97 -14.17 -19.42 5.59
C LEU A 97 -15.16 -20.60 5.49
N GLY A 98 -16.27 -20.45 4.77
CA GLY A 98 -17.26 -21.51 4.57
C GLY A 98 -17.97 -21.96 5.84
N LEU A 99 -18.10 -21.07 6.84
CA LEU A 99 -18.73 -21.37 8.12
C LEU A 99 -20.25 -21.27 8.05
N GLU A 100 -20.94 -21.92 9.00
CA GLU A 100 -22.40 -21.83 9.12
C GLU A 100 -22.83 -20.45 9.65
N THR A 101 -24.06 -20.05 9.35
CA THR A 101 -24.59 -18.73 9.72
C THR A 101 -24.51 -18.47 11.23
N GLU A 102 -23.90 -17.37 11.59
CA GLU A 102 -23.83 -16.81 12.93
C GLU A 102 -24.42 -15.40 12.93
N PHE A 103 -25.19 -15.03 13.96
CA PHE A 103 -25.88 -13.74 14.07
C PHE A 103 -25.24 -12.79 15.09
N ASP A 104 -24.37 -13.31 15.95
CA ASP A 104 -23.61 -12.48 16.87
C ASP A 104 -22.43 -11.81 16.16
N ARG A 105 -22.48 -10.47 16.05
CA ARG A 105 -21.51 -9.69 15.29
C ARG A 105 -20.10 -9.80 15.86
N GLU A 106 -19.99 -9.82 17.17
CA GLU A 106 -18.70 -9.90 17.85
C GLU A 106 -18.04 -11.26 17.60
N THR A 107 -18.83 -12.33 17.69
CA THR A 107 -18.37 -13.69 17.35
C THR A 107 -17.91 -13.78 15.90
N VAL A 108 -18.70 -13.26 14.95
CA VAL A 108 -18.32 -13.24 13.52
C VAL A 108 -17.02 -12.50 13.30
N TYR A 109 -16.88 -11.28 13.84
CA TYR A 109 -15.67 -10.48 13.68
C TYR A 109 -14.44 -11.16 14.28
N ASN A 110 -14.53 -11.63 15.52
CA ASN A 110 -13.41 -12.29 16.18
C ASN A 110 -12.99 -13.57 15.48
N THR A 111 -13.94 -14.38 15.01
CA THR A 111 -13.67 -15.61 14.25
C THR A 111 -12.96 -15.29 12.94
N VAL A 112 -13.44 -14.30 12.18
CA VAL A 112 -12.81 -13.90 10.92
C VAL A 112 -11.39 -13.40 11.18
N LYS A 113 -11.21 -12.53 12.17
CA LYS A 113 -9.91 -11.98 12.53
C LYS A 113 -8.89 -13.06 12.90
N GLU A 114 -9.28 -14.02 13.74
CA GLU A 114 -8.42 -15.12 14.17
C GLU A 114 -8.09 -16.06 12.99
N GLN A 115 -9.10 -16.52 12.27
CA GLN A 115 -8.90 -17.47 11.18
C GLN A 115 -8.18 -16.88 9.97
N TYR A 116 -8.35 -15.60 9.67
CA TYR A 116 -7.59 -14.94 8.61
C TYR A 116 -6.10 -14.84 8.94
N ALA A 117 -5.78 -14.53 10.19
CA ALA A 117 -4.38 -14.52 10.65
C ALA A 117 -3.77 -15.92 10.61
N GLU A 118 -4.50 -16.95 11.08
CA GLU A 118 -3.99 -18.32 11.17
C GLU A 118 -3.87 -19.02 9.82
N GLN A 119 -4.88 -18.87 8.94
CA GLN A 119 -4.94 -19.62 7.69
C GLN A 119 -4.26 -18.92 6.52
N PHE A 120 -4.27 -17.57 6.50
CA PHE A 120 -3.88 -16.79 5.33
C PHE A 120 -2.75 -15.78 5.62
N ASP A 121 -2.32 -15.63 6.87
CA ASP A 121 -1.38 -14.57 7.30
C ASP A 121 -1.89 -13.15 6.95
N VAL A 122 -3.21 -12.95 7.05
CA VAL A 122 -3.91 -11.71 6.73
C VAL A 122 -4.41 -11.04 8.00
N ALA A 123 -4.09 -9.76 8.18
CA ALA A 123 -4.59 -8.96 9.28
C ALA A 123 -5.97 -8.39 8.97
N VAL A 124 -6.94 -8.64 9.85
CA VAL A 124 -8.24 -7.95 9.83
C VAL A 124 -8.17 -6.74 10.76
N LEU A 125 -8.32 -5.55 10.18
CA LEU A 125 -8.29 -4.28 10.91
C LEU A 125 -9.58 -4.06 11.70
N ALA A 126 -9.66 -2.96 12.44
CA ALA A 126 -10.83 -2.63 13.23
C ALA A 126 -12.09 -2.46 12.34
N GLU A 127 -13.25 -2.77 12.92
CA GLU A 127 -14.54 -2.45 12.29
C GLU A 127 -14.70 -0.93 12.12
N SER A 128 -15.28 -0.52 11.02
CA SER A 128 -15.63 0.87 10.71
C SER A 128 -17.13 1.12 10.90
#